data_6b29c9f5fe1ddaec4e06fa719eb30376
#
_entry.id   6b29c9f5fe1ddaec4e06fa719eb30376
#
_cell.length_a   1.000
_cell.length_b   1.000
_cell.length_c   1.000
_cell.angle_alpha   90.00
_cell.angle_beta   90.00
_cell.angle_gamma   90.00
#
_symmetry.space_group_name_H-M   'P 1'
#
loop_
_entity.id
_entity.type
_entity.pdbx_description
1 polymer ?
#
loop_
_entity_poly.entity_id
_entity_poly.type
_entity_poly.pdbx_seq_one_letter_code
_entity_poly.pdbx_strand_id
1 'polypeptide(L)'
;MVTDRRGFLKSTMAGALAATAAAGVRAAHAQGAKIKPGGRDVLLVVDVQNDFIPGGALAVKEGDAIVPLVNQLAAGFEHVILTQDWHTPGHISFASAHPGKKPFETITLGYGTQVLWPDHCVQGTPGADLHKDLKIPHGELIIRKGYRKQMDSYSAFFEADGKTTTGLSGYVKDRGFRQVYLVGLATDFCVCWSALDARKVGLVASVIEDACRGIDTNGSLGKAWEQMTKAGVKRIRSADIAV
;
A
#
# COMPACT_ATOMS: atom_id res chain seq x y z
N MET A 1 12.45 49.40 18.41
CA MET A 1 11.78 50.02 19.56
C MET A 1 10.77 49.00 20.04
N VAL A 2 11.11 48.17 20.96
CA VAL A 2 11.09 48.39 22.43
C VAL A 2 9.68 48.66 22.91
N THR A 3 9.21 47.77 23.64
CA THR A 3 8.78 47.53 25.03
C THR A 3 7.29 47.29 25.12
N ASP A 4 6.74 46.67 26.09
CA ASP A 4 7.10 45.88 27.27
C ASP A 4 5.82 45.31 27.92
N ARG A 5 5.89 44.13 28.45
CA ARG A 5 5.55 43.57 29.75
C ARG A 5 4.28 43.98 30.56
N ARG A 6 3.63 42.93 31.01
CA ARG A 6 3.08 42.62 32.36
C ARG A 6 1.73 43.19 32.77
N GLY A 7 0.88 42.28 33.22
CA GLY A 7 -0.27 42.56 34.08
C GLY A 7 -0.89 41.28 34.64
N PHE A 8 -0.35 40.80 35.75
CA PHE A 8 -0.83 39.71 36.58
C PHE A 8 -1.97 40.24 37.47
N LEU A 9 -3.11 39.61 37.51
CA LEU A 9 -3.97 39.64 38.70
C LEU A 9 -4.80 38.37 38.86
N LYS A 10 -4.63 37.78 40.03
CA LYS A 10 -5.40 36.65 40.58
C LYS A 10 -6.77 37.13 41.04
N SER A 11 -7.78 36.29 40.88
CA SER A 11 -8.93 36.30 41.83
C SER A 11 -9.53 34.90 41.87
N THR A 12 -9.74 34.45 43.08
CA THR A 12 -10.19 33.15 43.56
C THR A 12 -11.70 33.10 43.78
N MET A 13 -12.25 31.87 43.75
CA MET A 13 -13.48 31.31 44.38
C MET A 13 -14.82 31.52 43.64
N ALA A 14 -15.57 30.48 43.37
CA ALA A 14 -16.25 29.55 44.24
C ALA A 14 -17.13 28.59 43.39
N GLY A 15 -17.30 27.37 43.83
CA GLY A 15 -17.86 26.23 43.18
C GLY A 15 -19.36 26.26 42.85
N ALA A 16 -19.71 25.50 41.85
CA ALA A 16 -21.01 24.83 41.73
C ALA A 16 -20.79 23.53 40.94
N LEU A 17 -20.99 22.41 41.60
CA LEU A 17 -21.13 21.08 40.94
C LEU A 17 -22.40 21.13 40.11
N ALA A 18 -22.22 21.09 38.79
CA ALA A 18 -23.28 20.67 37.86
C ALA A 18 -22.83 19.36 37.20
N ALA A 19 -23.43 18.25 37.62
CA ALA A 19 -23.29 16.98 36.95
C ALA A 19 -24.02 17.06 35.60
N THR A 20 -23.28 17.33 34.52
CA THR A 20 -23.79 17.16 33.16
C THR A 20 -23.51 15.74 32.70
N ALA A 21 -24.59 14.96 32.56
CA ALA A 21 -24.58 13.69 31.88
C ALA A 21 -24.01 13.88 30.45
N ALA A 22 -22.81 13.37 30.21
CA ALA A 22 -22.24 13.27 28.88
C ALA A 22 -23.04 12.25 28.08
N ALA A 23 -24.11 12.69 27.41
CA ALA A 23 -24.73 11.90 26.36
C ALA A 23 -23.70 11.76 25.23
N GLY A 24 -23.09 10.58 25.13
CA GLY A 24 -22.21 10.23 24.03
C GLY A 24 -22.97 10.28 22.72
N VAL A 25 -22.83 11.37 22.00
CA VAL A 25 -23.25 11.45 20.60
C VAL A 25 -22.33 10.52 19.82
N ARG A 26 -22.74 9.24 19.67
CA ARG A 26 -22.21 8.38 18.62
C ARG A 26 -22.57 9.10 17.30
N ALA A 27 -21.57 9.68 16.66
CA ALA A 27 -21.69 10.12 15.28
C ALA A 27 -22.07 8.88 14.47
N ALA A 28 -23.36 8.75 14.13
CA ALA A 28 -23.80 7.81 13.13
C ALA A 28 -23.15 8.29 11.83
N HIS A 29 -22.13 7.59 11.37
CA HIS A 29 -21.64 7.74 10.01
C HIS A 29 -22.85 7.44 9.13
N ALA A 30 -23.36 8.44 8.44
CA ALA A 30 -24.32 8.22 7.37
C ALA A 30 -23.66 7.22 6.41
N GLN A 31 -24.17 5.99 6.36
CA GLN A 31 -23.73 5.00 5.40
C GLN A 31 -24.10 5.55 4.02
N GLY A 32 -23.13 6.18 3.35
CA GLY A 32 -23.24 6.51 1.95
C GLY A 32 -23.53 5.25 1.13
N ALA A 33 -24.17 5.41 -0.03
CA ALA A 33 -24.39 4.28 -0.92
C ALA A 33 -23.07 3.57 -1.20
N LYS A 34 -23.04 2.23 -1.04
CA LYS A 34 -21.85 1.43 -1.30
C LYS A 34 -21.40 1.59 -2.75
N ILE A 35 -20.09 1.61 -2.95
CA ILE A 35 -19.46 1.65 -4.26
C ILE A 35 -19.67 0.28 -4.92
N LYS A 36 -20.34 0.25 -6.06
CA LYS A 36 -20.48 -0.95 -6.89
C LYS A 36 -19.43 -0.88 -8.00
N PRO A 37 -18.39 -1.75 -8.00
CA PRO A 37 -17.43 -1.79 -9.09
C PRO A 37 -18.12 -2.08 -10.43
N GLY A 38 -17.67 -1.43 -11.48
CA GLY A 38 -18.19 -1.61 -12.82
C GLY A 38 -17.13 -2.11 -13.81
N GLY A 39 -17.51 -2.38 -15.07
CA GLY A 39 -16.63 -2.96 -16.09
C GLY A 39 -15.45 -2.06 -16.53
N ARG A 40 -15.23 -0.90 -15.92
CA ARG A 40 -14.03 -0.07 -16.09
C ARG A 40 -13.21 0.08 -14.81
N ASP A 41 -13.58 -0.69 -13.80
CA ASP A 41 -12.90 -0.74 -12.50
C ASP A 41 -12.08 -2.02 -12.42
N VAL A 42 -10.89 -1.93 -11.89
CA VAL A 42 -10.00 -3.09 -11.73
C VAL A 42 -9.51 -3.18 -10.29
N LEU A 43 -9.51 -4.38 -9.73
CA LEU A 43 -8.85 -4.67 -8.46
C LEU A 43 -7.40 -5.06 -8.73
N LEU A 44 -6.46 -4.35 -8.13
CA LEU A 44 -5.03 -4.67 -8.14
C LEU A 44 -4.65 -5.31 -6.80
N VAL A 45 -4.39 -6.61 -6.83
CA VAL A 45 -3.96 -7.40 -5.68
C VAL A 45 -2.43 -7.41 -5.65
N VAL A 46 -1.87 -6.64 -4.71
CA VAL A 46 -0.44 -6.34 -4.67
C VAL A 46 0.28 -7.35 -3.78
N ASP A 47 1.18 -8.15 -4.38
CA ASP A 47 2.22 -8.95 -3.74
C ASP A 47 1.76 -9.79 -2.53
N VAL A 48 0.63 -10.47 -2.64
CA VAL A 48 0.18 -11.41 -1.60
C VAL A 48 0.95 -12.72 -1.76
N GLN A 49 2.25 -12.68 -1.40
CA GLN A 49 3.24 -13.74 -1.59
C GLN A 49 3.74 -14.30 -0.26
N ASN A 50 4.28 -15.52 -0.29
CA ASN A 50 4.69 -16.23 0.92
C ASN A 50 5.78 -15.49 1.73
N ASP A 51 6.71 -14.79 1.07
CA ASP A 51 7.76 -14.05 1.78
C ASP A 51 7.24 -12.79 2.50
N PHE A 52 6.07 -12.27 2.14
CA PHE A 52 5.46 -11.10 2.80
C PHE A 52 4.47 -11.43 3.90
N ILE A 53 4.20 -12.70 4.17
CA ILE A 53 3.33 -13.13 5.26
C ILE A 53 4.15 -13.60 6.47
N PRO A 54 3.55 -13.74 7.67
CA PRO A 54 4.25 -14.26 8.85
C PRO A 54 4.96 -15.60 8.57
N GLY A 55 6.27 -15.63 8.85
CA GLY A 55 7.16 -16.77 8.55
C GLY A 55 7.96 -16.63 7.26
N GLY A 56 7.64 -15.66 6.41
CA GLY A 56 8.40 -15.33 5.20
C GLY A 56 9.63 -14.47 5.46
N ALA A 57 10.48 -14.31 4.43
CA ALA A 57 11.77 -13.64 4.54
C ALA A 57 11.67 -12.12 4.81
N LEU A 58 10.60 -11.47 4.37
CA LEU A 58 10.29 -10.06 4.61
C LEU A 58 8.84 -9.94 5.14
N ALA A 59 8.58 -10.64 6.24
CA ALA A 59 7.25 -10.78 6.80
C ALA A 59 6.63 -9.44 7.22
N VAL A 60 5.43 -9.17 6.70
CA VAL A 60 4.56 -8.08 7.14
C VAL A 60 3.66 -8.60 8.26
N LYS A 61 3.58 -7.87 9.36
CA LYS A 61 2.74 -8.25 10.50
C LYS A 61 1.29 -8.42 10.07
N GLU A 62 0.69 -9.57 10.38
CA GLU A 62 -0.69 -9.91 9.99
C GLU A 62 -0.94 -9.84 8.47
N GLY A 63 0.10 -10.07 7.66
CA GLY A 63 -0.03 -10.04 6.20
C GLY A 63 -0.96 -11.12 5.66
N ASP A 64 -1.02 -12.27 6.31
CA ASP A 64 -1.92 -13.38 5.98
C ASP A 64 -3.39 -13.09 6.35
N ALA A 65 -3.62 -12.26 7.35
CA ALA A 65 -4.98 -11.93 7.81
C ALA A 65 -5.83 -11.21 6.75
N ILE A 66 -5.20 -10.62 5.73
CA ILE A 66 -5.95 -9.95 4.64
C ILE A 66 -6.48 -10.93 3.60
N VAL A 67 -5.92 -12.16 3.50
CA VAL A 67 -6.21 -13.09 2.40
C VAL A 67 -7.71 -13.41 2.26
N PRO A 68 -8.46 -13.73 3.33
CA PRO A 68 -9.89 -13.97 3.21
C PRO A 68 -10.66 -12.76 2.68
N LEU A 69 -10.31 -11.56 3.15
CA LEU A 69 -10.94 -10.31 2.72
C LEU A 69 -10.62 -9.97 1.27
N VAL A 70 -9.37 -10.19 0.85
CA VAL A 70 -8.95 -10.01 -0.55
C VAL A 70 -9.74 -10.94 -1.47
N ASN A 71 -9.90 -12.21 -1.09
CA ASN A 71 -10.72 -13.16 -1.86
C ASN A 71 -12.17 -12.72 -1.98
N GLN A 72 -12.76 -12.25 -0.86
CA GLN A 72 -14.14 -11.74 -0.86
C GLN A 72 -14.28 -10.51 -1.77
N LEU A 73 -13.38 -9.55 -1.66
CA LEU A 73 -13.37 -8.36 -2.50
C LEU A 73 -13.21 -8.73 -3.98
N ALA A 74 -12.25 -9.60 -4.30
CA ALA A 74 -12.00 -10.03 -5.67
C ALA A 74 -13.23 -10.62 -6.34
N ALA A 75 -14.05 -11.37 -5.61
CA ALA A 75 -15.31 -11.94 -6.14
C ALA A 75 -16.32 -10.87 -6.58
N GLY A 76 -16.22 -9.64 -6.08
CA GLY A 76 -17.08 -8.52 -6.46
C GLY A 76 -16.56 -7.67 -7.63
N PHE A 77 -15.37 -7.98 -8.17
CA PHE A 77 -14.79 -7.29 -9.31
C PHE A 77 -14.81 -8.17 -10.55
N GLU A 78 -15.24 -7.61 -11.68
CA GLU A 78 -15.16 -8.27 -12.97
C GLU A 78 -13.70 -8.45 -13.43
N HIS A 79 -12.85 -7.46 -13.11
CA HIS A 79 -11.46 -7.41 -13.53
C HIS A 79 -10.52 -7.40 -12.33
N VAL A 80 -9.62 -8.38 -12.28
CA VAL A 80 -8.61 -8.52 -11.23
C VAL A 80 -7.23 -8.74 -11.84
N ILE A 81 -6.27 -7.93 -11.39
CA ILE A 81 -4.86 -8.04 -11.73
C ILE A 81 -4.09 -8.34 -10.45
N LEU A 82 -3.14 -9.25 -10.52
CA LEU A 82 -2.23 -9.57 -9.42
C LEU A 82 -0.83 -9.05 -9.74
N THR A 83 -0.04 -8.79 -8.70
CA THR A 83 1.38 -8.54 -8.85
C THR A 83 2.21 -9.58 -8.10
N GLN A 84 3.44 -9.78 -8.56
CA GLN A 84 4.46 -10.56 -7.88
C GLN A 84 5.78 -9.79 -7.92
N ASP A 85 6.39 -9.58 -6.74
CA ASP A 85 7.82 -9.37 -6.65
C ASP A 85 8.53 -10.61 -7.18
N TRP A 86 9.53 -10.40 -8.07
CA TRP A 86 10.14 -11.50 -8.80
C TRP A 86 11.63 -11.26 -8.97
N HIS A 87 12.35 -11.17 -7.85
CA HIS A 87 13.74 -10.75 -7.83
C HIS A 87 14.70 -11.85 -8.32
N THR A 88 15.69 -11.43 -9.11
CA THR A 88 16.79 -12.34 -9.47
C THR A 88 17.69 -12.61 -8.27
N PRO A 89 18.36 -13.77 -8.19
CA PRO A 89 19.38 -14.01 -7.17
C PRO A 89 20.44 -12.90 -7.16
N GLY A 90 20.76 -12.37 -5.96
CA GLY A 90 21.71 -11.25 -5.80
C GLY A 90 21.21 -9.93 -6.38
N HIS A 91 19.92 -9.68 -6.28
CA HIS A 91 19.28 -8.43 -6.72
C HIS A 91 19.85 -7.20 -5.98
N ILE A 92 19.96 -6.07 -6.68
CA ILE A 92 20.57 -4.84 -6.13
C ILE A 92 19.87 -4.28 -4.90
N SER A 93 18.60 -4.60 -4.67
CA SER A 93 17.86 -4.20 -3.48
C SER A 93 18.16 -5.07 -2.24
N PHE A 94 18.90 -6.16 -2.38
CA PHE A 94 19.20 -7.04 -1.27
C PHE A 94 20.42 -6.57 -0.48
N ALA A 95 20.35 -6.60 0.85
CA ALA A 95 21.49 -6.27 1.69
C ALA A 95 22.69 -7.22 1.43
N SER A 96 22.42 -8.48 1.11
CA SER A 96 23.41 -9.50 0.78
C SER A 96 24.24 -9.16 -0.47
N ALA A 97 23.71 -8.32 -1.37
CA ALA A 97 24.43 -7.87 -2.58
C ALA A 97 25.45 -6.75 -2.28
N HIS A 98 25.49 -6.22 -1.06
CA HIS A 98 26.32 -5.09 -0.65
C HIS A 98 27.18 -5.44 0.57
N PRO A 99 28.51 -5.71 0.40
CA PRO A 99 29.39 -6.08 1.49
C PRO A 99 29.31 -5.11 2.67
N GLY A 100 29.13 -5.65 3.88
CA GLY A 100 29.06 -4.88 5.13
C GLY A 100 27.72 -4.19 5.40
N LYS A 101 26.74 -4.31 4.52
CA LYS A 101 25.39 -3.74 4.71
C LYS A 101 24.45 -4.73 5.39
N LYS A 102 23.42 -4.16 6.03
CA LYS A 102 22.38 -4.91 6.73
C LYS A 102 21.00 -4.56 6.15
N PRO A 103 20.02 -5.45 6.27
CA PRO A 103 18.63 -5.13 5.93
C PRO A 103 18.15 -3.86 6.63
N PHE A 104 17.31 -3.09 5.93
CA PHE A 104 16.72 -1.80 6.32
C PHE A 104 17.70 -0.61 6.32
N GLU A 105 18.99 -0.81 6.04
CA GLU A 105 19.87 0.30 5.70
C GLU A 105 19.51 0.88 4.33
N THR A 106 19.99 2.09 4.05
CA THR A 106 19.80 2.73 2.75
C THR A 106 21.12 2.95 2.03
N ILE A 107 21.06 2.91 0.71
CA ILE A 107 22.16 3.30 -0.18
C ILE A 107 21.65 4.26 -1.25
N THR A 108 22.56 4.96 -1.91
CA THR A 108 22.22 5.79 -3.08
C THR A 108 22.61 5.03 -4.34
N LEU A 109 21.65 4.85 -5.23
CA LEU A 109 21.82 4.26 -6.56
C LEU A 109 21.53 5.29 -7.64
N GLY A 110 21.76 4.96 -8.89
CA GLY A 110 21.54 5.87 -10.01
C GLY A 110 20.10 6.38 -10.18
N TYR A 111 19.13 5.67 -9.62
CA TYR A 111 17.72 6.05 -9.61
C TYR A 111 17.24 6.69 -8.28
N GLY A 112 18.11 6.85 -7.30
CA GLY A 112 17.80 7.48 -6.02
C GLY A 112 18.14 6.63 -4.80
N THR A 113 17.46 6.90 -3.68
CA THR A 113 17.66 6.15 -2.43
C THR A 113 16.97 4.80 -2.51
N GLN A 114 17.73 3.74 -2.22
CA GLN A 114 17.27 2.36 -2.12
C GLN A 114 17.33 1.89 -0.68
N VAL A 115 16.21 1.39 -0.16
CA VAL A 115 16.18 0.59 1.08
C VAL A 115 16.69 -0.80 0.75
N LEU A 116 17.64 -1.29 1.55
CA LEU A 116 18.16 -2.65 1.42
C LEU A 116 17.29 -3.62 2.19
N TRP A 117 16.88 -4.69 1.54
CA TRP A 117 15.99 -5.70 2.08
C TRP A 117 16.72 -7.01 2.38
N PRO A 118 16.18 -7.89 3.25
CA PRO A 118 16.56 -9.30 3.22
C PRO A 118 16.26 -9.88 1.83
N ASP A 119 16.96 -10.93 1.44
CA ASP A 119 16.64 -11.64 0.21
C ASP A 119 15.22 -12.20 0.31
N HIS A 120 14.35 -11.79 -0.60
CA HIS A 120 12.94 -12.16 -0.60
C HIS A 120 12.41 -12.28 -2.02
N CYS A 121 11.32 -13.00 -2.19
CA CYS A 121 10.64 -13.19 -3.46
C CYS A 121 11.59 -13.53 -4.62
N VAL A 122 12.60 -14.36 -4.32
CA VAL A 122 13.59 -14.79 -5.30
C VAL A 122 12.93 -15.71 -6.31
N GLN A 123 13.18 -15.46 -7.58
CA GLN A 123 12.59 -16.21 -8.71
C GLN A 123 12.71 -17.72 -8.52
N GLY A 124 11.59 -18.43 -8.69
CA GLY A 124 11.54 -19.89 -8.61
C GLY A 124 11.61 -20.47 -7.19
N THR A 125 11.61 -19.64 -6.16
CA THR A 125 11.52 -20.10 -4.77
C THR A 125 10.08 -20.09 -4.25
N PRO A 126 9.73 -20.93 -3.27
CA PRO A 126 8.41 -20.90 -2.63
C PRO A 126 8.04 -19.55 -2.03
N GLY A 127 9.05 -18.76 -1.61
CA GLY A 127 8.84 -17.40 -1.07
C GLY A 127 8.22 -16.43 -2.08
N ALA A 128 8.58 -16.58 -3.37
CA ALA A 128 8.05 -15.79 -4.46
C ALA A 128 6.66 -16.23 -4.94
N ASP A 129 6.17 -17.40 -4.52
CA ASP A 129 4.84 -17.88 -4.91
C ASP A 129 3.74 -17.03 -4.24
N LEU A 130 2.63 -16.85 -4.94
CA LEU A 130 1.41 -16.30 -4.36
C LEU A 130 0.93 -17.21 -3.21
N HIS A 131 0.33 -16.59 -2.20
CA HIS A 131 -0.18 -17.33 -1.04
C HIS A 131 -1.18 -18.41 -1.47
N LYS A 132 -1.03 -19.63 -0.97
CA LYS A 132 -1.83 -20.81 -1.36
C LYS A 132 -3.33 -20.66 -1.20
N ASP A 133 -3.76 -19.81 -0.26
CA ASP A 133 -5.16 -19.56 0.04
C ASP A 133 -5.71 -18.31 -0.70
N LEU A 134 -4.90 -17.65 -1.53
CA LEU A 134 -5.36 -16.63 -2.45
C LEU A 134 -6.11 -17.32 -3.61
N LYS A 135 -7.43 -17.17 -3.64
CA LYS A 135 -8.32 -17.85 -4.58
C LYS A 135 -9.01 -16.86 -5.51
N ILE A 136 -8.34 -16.49 -6.56
CA ILE A 136 -8.82 -15.54 -7.57
C ILE A 136 -8.72 -16.19 -8.97
N PRO A 137 -9.57 -17.19 -9.28
CA PRO A 137 -9.47 -17.95 -10.53
C PRO A 137 -9.74 -17.11 -11.78
N HIS A 138 -10.42 -15.97 -11.64
CA HIS A 138 -10.70 -15.03 -12.72
C HIS A 138 -9.67 -13.89 -12.81
N GLY A 139 -8.55 -13.96 -12.06
CA GLY A 139 -7.43 -13.04 -12.22
C GLY A 139 -6.91 -13.09 -13.66
N GLU A 140 -7.01 -11.95 -14.35
CA GLU A 140 -6.77 -11.90 -15.81
C GLU A 140 -5.32 -11.61 -16.19
N LEU A 141 -4.50 -11.12 -15.24
CA LEU A 141 -3.10 -10.78 -15.47
C LEU A 141 -2.29 -10.89 -14.19
N ILE A 142 -1.08 -11.39 -14.30
CA ILE A 142 -0.06 -11.30 -13.23
C ILE A 142 1.11 -10.47 -13.76
N ILE A 143 1.34 -9.32 -13.14
CA ILE A 143 2.51 -8.48 -13.42
C ILE A 143 3.65 -8.87 -12.47
N ARG A 144 4.74 -9.34 -13.02
CA ARG A 144 5.99 -9.55 -12.29
C ARG A 144 6.81 -8.28 -12.31
N LYS A 145 7.26 -7.82 -11.14
CA LYS A 145 8.07 -6.62 -10.97
C LYS A 145 9.38 -6.93 -10.25
N GLY A 146 10.35 -6.00 -10.27
CA GLY A 146 11.64 -6.19 -9.62
C GLY A 146 12.50 -7.33 -10.20
N TYR A 147 12.26 -7.75 -11.45
CA TYR A 147 13.02 -8.83 -12.09
C TYR A 147 14.33 -8.36 -12.74
N ARG A 148 14.56 -7.05 -12.83
CA ARG A 148 15.79 -6.48 -13.38
C ARG A 148 16.85 -6.39 -12.30
N LYS A 149 17.89 -7.18 -12.39
CA LYS A 149 18.92 -7.31 -11.34
C LYS A 149 19.47 -5.97 -10.80
N GLN A 150 19.57 -4.95 -11.64
CA GLN A 150 20.16 -3.65 -11.30
C GLN A 150 19.13 -2.54 -11.03
N MET A 151 17.86 -2.88 -10.91
CA MET A 151 16.80 -1.92 -10.69
C MET A 151 15.64 -2.52 -9.91
N ASP A 152 15.29 -1.89 -8.81
CA ASP A 152 14.15 -2.29 -7.99
C ASP A 152 12.82 -1.79 -8.57
N SER A 153 11.72 -2.31 -8.08
CA SER A 153 10.38 -1.90 -8.48
C SER A 153 9.37 -2.12 -7.35
N TYR A 154 9.00 -1.05 -6.67
CA TYR A 154 7.86 -1.11 -5.75
C TYR A 154 6.54 -1.01 -6.50
N SER A 155 6.48 -0.14 -7.50
CA SER A 155 5.26 0.10 -8.26
C SER A 155 4.95 -1.03 -9.23
N ALA A 156 3.65 -1.34 -9.37
CA ALA A 156 3.15 -2.22 -10.43
C ALA A 156 3.24 -1.59 -11.83
N PHE A 157 3.48 -0.27 -11.93
CA PHE A 157 3.45 0.48 -13.20
C PHE A 157 4.83 0.83 -13.73
N PHE A 158 5.75 1.22 -12.84
CA PHE A 158 7.09 1.68 -13.22
C PHE A 158 8.15 1.08 -12.30
N GLU A 159 9.34 0.87 -12.86
CA GLU A 159 10.54 0.56 -12.10
C GLU A 159 10.95 1.77 -11.23
N ALA A 160 11.91 1.60 -10.33
CA ALA A 160 12.35 2.63 -9.39
C ALA A 160 12.88 3.92 -10.04
N ASP A 161 13.28 3.87 -11.32
CA ASP A 161 13.67 5.06 -12.10
C ASP A 161 12.48 5.96 -12.49
N GLY A 162 11.25 5.50 -12.23
CA GLY A 162 10.01 6.20 -12.55
C GLY A 162 9.75 6.41 -14.04
N LYS A 163 10.47 5.69 -14.92
CA LYS A 163 10.42 5.80 -16.39
C LYS A 163 10.23 4.47 -17.08
N THR A 164 11.00 3.45 -16.68
CA THR A 164 10.91 2.11 -17.23
C THR A 164 9.59 1.48 -16.83
N THR A 165 8.77 1.09 -17.80
CA THR A 165 7.43 0.54 -17.53
C THR A 165 7.50 -0.97 -17.28
N THR A 166 6.59 -1.47 -16.44
CA THR A 166 6.35 -2.91 -16.24
C THR A 166 5.51 -3.52 -17.37
N GLY A 167 4.79 -2.69 -18.11
CA GLY A 167 3.78 -3.08 -19.09
C GLY A 167 2.35 -2.84 -18.60
N LEU A 168 2.11 -2.69 -17.30
CA LEU A 168 0.75 -2.52 -16.76
C LEU A 168 0.07 -1.25 -17.28
N SER A 169 0.82 -0.16 -17.49
CA SER A 169 0.27 1.10 -18.04
C SER A 169 -0.36 0.91 -19.42
N GLY A 170 0.28 0.11 -20.29
CA GLY A 170 -0.27 -0.24 -21.60
C GLY A 170 -1.54 -1.09 -21.45
N TYR A 171 -1.48 -2.12 -20.63
CA TYR A 171 -2.61 -3.01 -20.41
C TYR A 171 -3.86 -2.27 -19.91
N VAL A 172 -3.74 -1.48 -18.84
CA VAL A 172 -4.90 -0.74 -18.29
C VAL A 172 -5.49 0.26 -19.29
N LYS A 173 -4.64 0.86 -20.14
CA LYS A 173 -5.07 1.75 -21.21
C LYS A 173 -5.84 1.00 -22.29
N ASP A 174 -5.30 -0.11 -22.77
CA ASP A 174 -5.90 -0.91 -23.86
C ASP A 174 -7.23 -1.54 -23.42
N ARG A 175 -7.34 -1.92 -22.15
CA ARG A 175 -8.58 -2.40 -21.53
C ARG A 175 -9.59 -1.28 -21.25
N GLY A 176 -9.18 -0.02 -21.33
CA GLY A 176 -10.05 1.14 -21.08
C GLY A 176 -10.43 1.34 -19.61
N PHE A 177 -9.64 0.78 -18.66
CA PHE A 177 -9.87 0.98 -17.24
C PHE A 177 -9.74 2.45 -16.85
N ARG A 178 -10.54 2.87 -15.88
CA ARG A 178 -10.61 4.26 -15.40
C ARG A 178 -10.27 4.38 -13.91
N GLN A 179 -10.53 3.33 -13.16
CA GLN A 179 -10.32 3.31 -11.72
C GLN A 179 -9.63 2.00 -11.32
N VAL A 180 -8.67 2.13 -10.42
CA VAL A 180 -8.00 0.99 -9.77
C VAL A 180 -8.27 1.03 -8.27
N TYR A 181 -8.66 -0.12 -7.75
CA TYR A 181 -8.73 -0.38 -6.32
C TYR A 181 -7.55 -1.23 -5.93
N LEU A 182 -6.82 -0.84 -4.89
CA LEU A 182 -5.61 -1.54 -4.48
C LEU A 182 -5.81 -2.21 -3.12
N VAL A 183 -5.35 -3.44 -3.03
CA VAL A 183 -5.29 -4.26 -1.82
C VAL A 183 -3.94 -4.97 -1.76
N GLY A 184 -3.51 -5.45 -0.60
CA GLY A 184 -2.30 -6.29 -0.51
C GLY A 184 -1.17 -5.70 0.33
N LEU A 185 0.06 -6.01 -0.05
CA LEU A 185 1.27 -5.83 0.76
C LEU A 185 2.38 -5.11 -0.05
N ALA A 186 3.23 -4.31 0.59
CA ALA A 186 2.99 -3.64 1.84
C ALA A 186 2.42 -2.25 1.57
N THR A 187 1.52 -1.77 2.46
CA THR A 187 0.82 -0.48 2.29
C THR A 187 1.77 0.68 2.02
N ASP A 188 2.89 0.72 2.74
CA ASP A 188 3.87 1.81 2.73
C ASP A 188 4.94 1.69 1.63
N PHE A 189 4.94 0.60 0.88
CA PHE A 189 5.85 0.37 -0.25
C PHE A 189 5.06 0.03 -1.53
N CYS A 190 4.89 -1.23 -1.86
CA CYS A 190 4.35 -1.62 -3.17
C CYS A 190 2.93 -1.09 -3.42
N VAL A 191 2.05 -1.08 -2.42
CA VAL A 191 0.71 -0.52 -2.55
C VAL A 191 0.77 0.99 -2.75
N CYS A 192 1.53 1.72 -1.93
CA CYS A 192 1.66 3.17 -2.02
C CYS A 192 2.22 3.59 -3.39
N TRP A 193 3.37 3.05 -3.80
CA TRP A 193 3.99 3.39 -5.07
C TRP A 193 3.11 3.04 -6.27
N SER A 194 2.41 1.89 -6.22
CA SER A 194 1.45 1.54 -7.26
C SER A 194 0.26 2.52 -7.32
N ALA A 195 -0.23 2.95 -6.17
CA ALA A 195 -1.33 3.93 -6.11
C ALA A 195 -0.92 5.31 -6.64
N LEU A 196 0.30 5.76 -6.30
CA LEU A 196 0.84 7.03 -6.79
C LEU A 196 1.04 6.99 -8.31
N ASP A 197 1.60 5.92 -8.84
CA ASP A 197 1.83 5.78 -10.27
C ASP A 197 0.52 5.54 -11.04
N ALA A 198 -0.46 4.88 -10.44
CA ALA A 198 -1.81 4.82 -11.03
C ALA A 198 -2.39 6.22 -11.26
N ARG A 199 -2.21 7.14 -10.28
CA ARG A 199 -2.60 8.56 -10.46
C ARG A 199 -1.80 9.24 -11.56
N LYS A 200 -0.50 8.96 -11.64
CA LYS A 200 0.40 9.51 -12.67
C LYS A 200 0.00 9.10 -14.10
N VAL A 201 -0.51 7.87 -14.27
CA VAL A 201 -1.01 7.39 -15.58
C VAL A 201 -2.47 7.74 -15.84
N GLY A 202 -3.10 8.54 -14.98
CA GLY A 202 -4.44 9.10 -15.21
C GLY A 202 -5.60 8.27 -14.66
N LEU A 203 -5.33 7.19 -13.89
CA LEU A 203 -6.38 6.42 -13.23
C LEU A 203 -6.88 7.13 -11.96
N VAL A 204 -8.13 6.95 -11.62
CA VAL A 204 -8.60 7.16 -10.25
C VAL A 204 -8.10 5.99 -9.42
N ALA A 205 -7.47 6.28 -8.26
CA ALA A 205 -6.91 5.25 -7.40
C ALA A 205 -7.58 5.29 -6.03
N SER A 206 -7.95 4.12 -5.51
CA SER A 206 -8.51 3.92 -4.17
C SER A 206 -7.76 2.77 -3.49
N VAL A 207 -7.26 2.98 -2.28
CA VAL A 207 -6.67 1.91 -1.46
C VAL A 207 -7.70 1.46 -0.44
N ILE A 208 -7.99 0.16 -0.41
CA ILE A 208 -8.89 -0.47 0.56
C ILE A 208 -8.05 -0.81 1.79
N GLU A 209 -8.07 0.08 2.77
CA GLU A 209 -7.16 0.10 3.91
C GLU A 209 -7.14 -1.19 4.72
N ASP A 210 -8.31 -1.72 5.05
CA ASP A 210 -8.46 -2.91 5.88
C ASP A 210 -8.10 -4.21 5.15
N ALA A 211 -7.95 -4.17 3.83
CA ALA A 211 -7.40 -5.23 2.99
C ALA A 211 -5.91 -5.03 2.65
N CYS A 212 -5.20 -4.20 3.41
CA CYS A 212 -3.76 -3.96 3.30
C CYS A 212 -3.08 -4.09 4.67
N ARG A 213 -1.75 -4.38 4.66
CA ARG A 213 -0.88 -4.28 5.85
C ARG A 213 0.43 -3.62 5.46
N GLY A 214 1.02 -2.87 6.38
CA GLY A 214 2.29 -2.16 6.19
C GLY A 214 3.43 -2.76 7.00
N ILE A 215 4.65 -2.49 6.58
CA ILE A 215 5.90 -2.84 7.31
C ILE A 215 6.11 -1.86 8.47
N ASP A 216 5.82 -0.58 8.23
CA ASP A 216 5.97 0.55 9.15
C ASP A 216 7.41 0.74 9.67
N THR A 217 8.35 0.80 8.76
CA THR A 217 9.75 1.09 9.10
C THR A 217 9.95 2.60 9.30
N ASN A 218 10.26 3.00 10.53
CA ASN A 218 10.51 4.41 10.90
C ASN A 218 9.36 5.37 10.51
N GLY A 219 8.11 4.95 10.70
CA GLY A 219 6.92 5.75 10.40
C GLY A 219 6.62 5.86 8.90
N SER A 220 7.11 4.91 8.10
CA SER A 220 6.84 4.85 6.65
C SER A 220 5.36 4.76 6.33
N LEU A 221 4.57 4.07 7.16
CA LEU A 221 3.13 3.90 6.94
C LEU A 221 2.38 5.24 7.00
N GLY A 222 2.67 6.08 8.00
CA GLY A 222 2.09 7.41 8.11
C GLY A 222 2.46 8.30 6.91
N LYS A 223 3.75 8.30 6.54
CA LYS A 223 4.27 9.06 5.38
C LYS A 223 3.63 8.60 4.06
N ALA A 224 3.43 7.30 3.89
CA ALA A 224 2.78 6.75 2.70
C ALA A 224 1.34 7.23 2.56
N TRP A 225 0.57 7.23 3.66
CA TRP A 225 -0.80 7.76 3.65
C TRP A 225 -0.84 9.25 3.34
N GLU A 226 0.08 10.04 3.87
CA GLU A 226 0.19 11.47 3.55
C GLU A 226 0.47 11.68 2.05
N GLN A 227 1.42 10.94 1.49
CA GLN A 227 1.78 11.01 0.06
C GLN A 227 0.60 10.62 -0.83
N MET A 228 -0.05 9.51 -0.54
CA MET A 228 -1.22 9.02 -1.27
C MET A 228 -2.37 10.04 -1.23
N THR A 229 -2.67 10.59 -0.05
CA THR A 229 -3.72 11.61 0.12
C THR A 229 -3.40 12.86 -0.71
N LYS A 230 -2.15 13.34 -0.64
CA LYS A 230 -1.69 14.51 -1.42
C LYS A 230 -1.79 14.29 -2.93
N ALA A 231 -1.59 13.05 -3.38
CA ALA A 231 -1.74 12.68 -4.79
C ALA A 231 -3.21 12.43 -5.22
N GLY A 232 -4.17 12.58 -4.30
CA GLY A 232 -5.59 12.36 -4.57
C GLY A 232 -5.99 10.88 -4.64
N VAL A 233 -5.21 9.99 -4.02
CA VAL A 233 -5.61 8.60 -3.79
C VAL A 233 -6.66 8.58 -2.68
N LYS A 234 -7.74 7.85 -2.89
CA LYS A 234 -8.81 7.69 -1.90
C LYS A 234 -8.44 6.59 -0.92
N ARG A 235 -8.61 6.86 0.37
CA ARG A 235 -8.52 5.87 1.45
C ARG A 235 -9.93 5.42 1.77
N ILE A 236 -10.26 4.17 1.52
CA ILE A 236 -11.59 3.58 1.73
C ILE A 236 -11.48 2.28 2.51
N ARG A 237 -12.59 1.71 2.90
CA ARG A 237 -12.66 0.41 3.57
C ARG A 237 -13.44 -0.59 2.75
N SER A 238 -13.28 -1.87 3.05
CA SER A 238 -14.04 -2.95 2.41
C SER A 238 -15.57 -2.77 2.59
N ALA A 239 -15.99 -2.22 3.72
CA ALA A 239 -17.39 -1.91 4.00
C ALA A 239 -18.01 -0.89 3.02
N ASP A 240 -17.18 -0.08 2.36
CA ASP A 240 -17.61 0.89 1.36
C ASP A 240 -17.88 0.25 -0.01
N ILE A 241 -17.45 -1.00 -0.22
CA ILE A 241 -17.62 -1.73 -1.48
C ILE A 241 -18.84 -2.65 -1.40
N ALA A 242 -19.62 -2.67 -2.46
CA ALA A 242 -20.73 -3.61 -2.62
C ALA A 242 -20.20 -4.90 -3.27
N VAL A 243 -19.90 -5.90 -2.44
CA VAL A 243 -19.50 -7.27 -2.84
C VAL A 243 -20.45 -8.26 -2.23
#